data_d37307d54eb78c67d896a5396413608e
#
_entry.id   d37307d54eb78c67d896a5396413608e
#
_cell.length_a   1.000
_cell.length_b   1.000
_cell.length_c   1.000
_cell.angle_alpha   90.00
_cell.angle_beta   90.00
_cell.angle_gamma   90.00
#
_symmetry.space_group_name_H-M   'P 1'
#
loop_
_entity.id
_entity.type
_entity.pdbx_description
1 polymer ?
#
loop_
_entity_poly.entity_id
_entity_poly.type
_entity_poly.pdbx_seq_one_letter_code
_entity_poly.pdbx_strand_id
1 'polypeptide(L)'
;MKIKECCTVESQECIAKGIYSMWISTKVIAKEAKAGQFISLFSKDGSRLLPRPISLCEIDREGGRLRIVYRVAGAGTEEFLHLKAGDEVDILGPLGNGFPIEEGKGKRVMLMGGGIGVPPMLQTAKDLGTDTIICCGYRDELFLNEEFAAAGDLHIATEDGSAGVKGNVMDAVREDHLEADVIFACGPAPMLRAIKAYGLEKGIPCWISMEEKMACGVGACLACVCQSTEVDGHSPVSYTHLRAHETLMNL
;
A
#
# COMPACT_ATOMS: atom_id res chain seq x y z
N MET A 1 -3.14 6.73 17.47
CA MET A 1 -4.48 7.38 17.61
C MET A 1 -4.95 7.81 16.22
N LYS A 2 -6.26 7.74 15.88
CA LYS A 2 -6.78 8.22 14.59
C LYS A 2 -7.13 9.70 14.70
N ILE A 3 -6.54 10.55 13.88
CA ILE A 3 -6.62 12.01 13.99
C ILE A 3 -7.04 12.60 12.65
N LYS A 4 -7.90 13.61 12.68
CA LYS A 4 -8.18 14.46 11.53
C LYS A 4 -7.34 15.73 11.66
N GLU A 5 -6.53 16.03 10.65
CA GLU A 5 -5.68 17.23 10.58
C GLU A 5 -5.94 17.99 9.28
N CYS A 6 -5.89 19.30 9.37
CA CYS A 6 -5.68 20.18 8.22
C CYS A 6 -4.18 20.29 7.99
N CYS A 7 -3.71 19.79 6.87
CA CYS A 7 -2.31 19.61 6.53
C CYS A 7 -1.94 20.45 5.31
N THR A 8 -0.64 20.72 5.14
CA THR A 8 -0.13 21.49 4.02
C THR A 8 0.53 20.58 2.99
N VAL A 9 0.20 20.73 1.73
CA VAL A 9 0.90 20.09 0.61
C VAL A 9 2.27 20.76 0.47
N GLU A 10 3.35 19.99 0.53
CA GLU A 10 4.70 20.50 0.33
C GLU A 10 5.12 20.45 -1.14
N SER A 11 4.77 19.37 -1.83
CA SER A 11 5.03 19.21 -3.26
C SER A 11 4.07 18.21 -3.88
N GLN A 12 3.89 18.33 -5.17
CA GLN A 12 3.18 17.35 -6.00
C GLN A 12 3.82 17.27 -7.37
N GLU A 13 4.01 16.06 -7.86
CA GLU A 13 4.61 15.80 -9.19
C GLU A 13 3.93 14.61 -9.87
N CYS A 14 3.90 14.64 -11.20
CA CYS A 14 3.49 13.50 -12.02
C CYS A 14 4.72 12.59 -12.23
N ILE A 15 4.68 11.37 -11.68
CA ILE A 15 5.80 10.41 -11.75
C ILE A 15 5.60 9.34 -12.83
N ALA A 16 4.37 9.15 -13.30
CA ALA A 16 4.00 8.35 -14.47
C ALA A 16 2.62 8.81 -14.97
N LYS A 17 2.18 8.36 -16.13
CA LYS A 17 0.90 8.77 -16.71
C LYS A 17 -0.29 8.52 -15.77
N GLY A 18 -0.89 9.60 -15.28
CA GLY A 18 -2.01 9.55 -14.34
C GLY A 18 -1.64 9.09 -12.94
N ILE A 19 -0.34 9.04 -12.60
CA ILE A 19 0.17 8.69 -11.27
C ILE A 19 0.94 9.90 -10.71
N TYR A 20 0.54 10.32 -9.54
CA TYR A 20 1.05 11.50 -8.85
C TYR A 20 1.64 11.15 -7.50
N SER A 21 2.77 11.75 -7.20
CA SER A 21 3.43 11.72 -5.89
C SER A 21 3.18 13.05 -5.18
N MET A 22 2.73 13.00 -3.93
CA MET A 22 2.45 14.18 -3.13
C MET A 22 3.07 14.04 -1.74
N TRP A 23 3.84 15.04 -1.32
CA TRP A 23 4.31 15.19 0.04
C TRP A 23 3.38 16.11 0.84
N ILE A 24 3.04 15.68 2.05
CA ILE A 24 2.11 16.38 2.95
C ILE A 24 2.77 16.55 4.30
N SER A 25 2.85 17.77 4.79
CA SER A 25 3.31 18.10 6.13
C SER A 25 2.20 17.86 7.15
N THR A 26 2.48 17.11 8.21
CA THR A 26 1.53 16.76 9.26
C THR A 26 2.10 17.09 10.64
N LYS A 27 1.25 17.37 11.62
CA LYS A 27 1.68 17.68 13.00
C LYS A 27 1.91 16.42 13.82
N VAL A 28 1.04 15.44 13.68
CA VAL A 28 1.01 14.23 14.54
C VAL A 28 1.00 12.94 13.70
N ILE A 29 0.28 12.91 12.59
CA ILE A 29 0.01 11.65 11.86
C ILE A 29 1.31 10.96 11.42
N ALA A 30 2.30 11.70 10.90
CA ALA A 30 3.57 11.10 10.46
C ALA A 30 4.33 10.40 11.59
N LYS A 31 4.27 10.93 12.81
CA LYS A 31 4.94 10.34 13.98
C LYS A 31 4.35 9.02 14.41
N GLU A 32 3.04 8.86 14.24
CA GLU A 32 2.27 7.68 14.64
C GLU A 32 2.16 6.63 13.52
N ALA A 33 2.47 7.02 12.27
CA ALA A 33 2.29 6.19 11.10
C ALA A 33 3.30 5.03 11.02
N LYS A 34 2.83 3.91 10.41
CA LYS A 34 3.61 2.70 10.17
C LYS A 34 3.53 2.30 8.70
N ALA A 35 4.53 1.57 8.22
CA ALA A 35 4.54 1.00 6.87
C ALA A 35 3.26 0.19 6.60
N GLY A 36 2.71 0.39 5.39
CA GLY A 36 1.49 -0.26 4.95
C GLY A 36 0.19 0.35 5.45
N GLN A 37 0.22 1.34 6.32
CA GLN A 37 -0.97 2.11 6.67
C GLN A 37 -1.37 3.07 5.53
N PHE A 38 -2.54 3.66 5.66
CA PHE A 38 -3.09 4.62 4.71
C PHE A 38 -3.66 5.85 5.45
N ILE A 39 -3.98 6.87 4.68
CA ILE A 39 -4.73 8.05 5.12
C ILE A 39 -5.96 8.23 4.24
N SER A 40 -6.98 8.89 4.75
CA SER A 40 -8.14 9.33 3.98
C SER A 40 -8.04 10.82 3.69
N LEU A 41 -7.99 11.20 2.40
CA LEU A 41 -8.00 12.59 1.95
C LEU A 41 -9.43 13.05 1.71
N PHE A 42 -9.77 14.22 2.22
CA PHE A 42 -11.08 14.84 2.03
C PHE A 42 -11.07 15.80 0.85
N SER A 43 -12.11 15.74 0.06
CA SER A 43 -12.41 16.72 -0.98
C SER A 43 -12.89 18.03 -0.34
N LYS A 44 -12.53 19.16 -0.93
CA LYS A 44 -13.10 20.48 -0.59
C LYS A 44 -14.47 20.69 -1.24
N ASP A 45 -14.79 19.92 -2.26
CA ASP A 45 -16.10 19.91 -2.90
C ASP A 45 -17.14 19.25 -1.98
N GLY A 46 -18.04 20.03 -1.41
CA GLY A 46 -19.07 19.56 -0.48
C GLY A 46 -20.07 18.54 -1.07
N SER A 47 -20.07 18.33 -2.39
CA SER A 47 -20.85 17.27 -3.05
C SER A 47 -20.18 15.89 -2.91
N ARG A 48 -18.91 15.81 -2.50
CA ARG A 48 -18.10 14.59 -2.39
C ARG A 48 -17.89 14.21 -0.93
N LEU A 49 -18.89 13.60 -0.34
CA LEU A 49 -18.94 13.32 1.10
C LEU A 49 -17.91 12.26 1.57
N LEU A 50 -17.55 11.29 0.71
CA LEU A 50 -16.62 10.24 1.10
C LEU A 50 -15.17 10.65 0.82
N PRO A 51 -14.26 10.49 1.77
CA PRO A 51 -12.84 10.72 1.55
C PRO A 51 -12.21 9.64 0.67
N ARG A 52 -11.02 9.91 0.17
CA ARG A 52 -10.24 8.96 -0.65
C ARG A 52 -9.17 8.28 0.20
N PRO A 53 -9.28 6.95 0.43
CA PRO A 53 -8.24 6.20 1.10
C PRO A 53 -7.05 6.06 0.16
N ILE A 54 -5.85 6.46 0.62
CA ILE A 54 -4.61 6.37 -0.14
C ILE A 54 -3.52 5.86 0.79
N SER A 55 -2.84 4.79 0.34
CA SER A 55 -1.76 4.17 1.09
C SER A 55 -0.55 5.10 1.23
N LEU A 56 0.15 4.99 2.35
CA LEU A 56 1.39 5.71 2.60
C LEU A 56 2.52 5.08 1.77
N CYS A 57 3.19 5.88 0.96
CA CYS A 57 4.36 5.50 0.20
C CYS A 57 5.64 5.62 1.06
N GLU A 58 5.80 6.77 1.74
CA GLU A 58 6.90 7.04 2.65
C GLU A 58 6.44 7.84 3.87
N ILE A 59 7.20 7.65 4.96
CA ILE A 59 6.94 8.28 6.26
C ILE A 59 8.23 8.91 6.77
N ASP A 60 8.30 10.23 6.73
CA ASP A 60 9.36 11.00 7.37
C ASP A 60 8.88 11.44 8.75
N ARG A 61 9.20 10.62 9.76
CA ARG A 61 8.75 10.84 11.14
C ARG A 61 9.42 12.06 11.78
N GLU A 62 10.68 12.31 11.44
CA GLU A 62 11.48 13.43 11.99
C GLU A 62 11.06 14.75 11.36
N GLY A 63 10.91 14.79 10.03
CA GLY A 63 10.41 15.97 9.31
C GLY A 63 8.90 16.18 9.47
N GLY A 64 8.16 15.22 10.02
CA GLY A 64 6.71 15.32 10.18
C GLY A 64 5.96 15.28 8.85
N ARG A 65 6.41 14.48 7.89
CA ARG A 65 5.88 14.45 6.52
C ARG A 65 5.45 13.05 6.10
N LEU A 66 4.46 12.99 5.23
CA LEU A 66 3.97 11.78 4.59
C LEU A 66 4.04 11.94 3.07
N ARG A 67 4.54 10.92 2.39
CA ARG A 67 4.43 10.80 0.93
C ARG A 67 3.32 9.83 0.58
N ILE A 68 2.42 10.26 -0.27
CA ILE A 68 1.42 9.43 -0.90
C ILE A 68 1.68 9.38 -2.40
N VAL A 69 1.35 8.23 -3.00
CA VAL A 69 1.31 8.09 -4.46
C VAL A 69 -0.05 7.57 -4.84
N TYR A 70 -0.72 8.26 -5.75
CA TYR A 70 -2.08 7.93 -6.13
C TYR A 70 -2.28 7.95 -7.64
N ARG A 71 -3.23 7.14 -8.10
CA ARG A 71 -3.69 7.15 -9.49
C ARG A 71 -4.92 8.03 -9.61
N VAL A 72 -4.99 8.81 -10.67
CA VAL A 72 -6.19 9.54 -11.05
C VAL A 72 -7.19 8.54 -11.64
N ALA A 73 -8.25 8.27 -10.90
CA ALA A 73 -9.25 7.25 -11.25
C ALA A 73 -10.70 7.77 -11.24
N GLY A 74 -10.90 9.06 -10.96
CA GLY A 74 -12.21 9.68 -10.95
C GLY A 74 -12.23 11.03 -10.25
N ALA A 75 -13.37 11.68 -10.24
CA ALA A 75 -13.54 13.08 -9.85
C ALA A 75 -12.91 13.48 -8.50
N GLY A 76 -12.85 12.57 -7.52
CA GLY A 76 -12.19 12.87 -6.24
C GLY A 76 -10.67 12.95 -6.33
N THR A 77 -10.03 12.07 -7.12
CA THR A 77 -8.59 12.11 -7.36
C THR A 77 -8.21 13.15 -8.41
N GLU A 78 -9.12 13.51 -9.33
CA GLU A 78 -8.95 14.63 -10.26
C GLU A 78 -8.88 15.97 -9.53
N GLU A 79 -9.67 16.16 -8.46
CA GLU A 79 -9.60 17.38 -7.64
C GLU A 79 -8.20 17.57 -7.05
N PHE A 80 -7.55 16.48 -6.61
CA PHE A 80 -6.23 16.55 -5.99
C PHE A 80 -5.12 16.95 -6.98
N LEU A 81 -5.34 16.82 -8.30
CA LEU A 81 -4.39 17.29 -9.33
C LEU A 81 -4.11 18.79 -9.25
N HIS A 82 -5.07 19.56 -8.74
CA HIS A 82 -4.97 21.01 -8.67
C HIS A 82 -4.25 21.50 -7.41
N LEU A 83 -3.96 20.60 -6.45
CA LEU A 83 -3.23 20.95 -5.24
C LEU A 83 -1.76 21.26 -5.56
N LYS A 84 -1.26 22.34 -4.95
CA LYS A 84 0.10 22.83 -5.12
C LYS A 84 0.77 23.00 -3.76
N ALA A 85 2.07 23.19 -3.77
CA ALA A 85 2.81 23.56 -2.56
C ALA A 85 2.19 24.79 -1.88
N GLY A 86 1.92 24.66 -0.60
CA GLY A 86 1.24 25.67 0.22
C GLY A 86 -0.28 25.49 0.35
N ASP A 87 -0.91 24.65 -0.48
CA ASP A 87 -2.34 24.37 -0.35
C ASP A 87 -2.63 23.50 0.88
N GLU A 88 -3.81 23.71 1.44
CA GLU A 88 -4.29 22.92 2.57
C GLU A 88 -5.12 21.73 2.09
N VAL A 89 -4.98 20.60 2.77
CA VAL A 89 -5.79 19.40 2.58
C VAL A 89 -6.14 18.76 3.93
N ASP A 90 -7.40 18.43 4.10
CA ASP A 90 -7.86 17.69 5.27
C ASP A 90 -7.55 16.20 5.10
N ILE A 91 -6.88 15.61 6.08
CA ILE A 91 -6.61 14.17 6.12
C ILE A 91 -7.06 13.55 7.43
N LEU A 92 -7.44 12.27 7.37
CA LEU A 92 -7.72 11.44 8.54
C LEU A 92 -6.71 10.29 8.55
N GLY A 93 -5.98 10.10 9.64
CA GLY A 93 -4.97 9.04 9.75
C GLY A 93 -4.32 8.95 11.12
N PRO A 94 -3.32 8.07 11.26
CA PRO A 94 -3.07 6.95 10.36
C PRO A 94 -4.17 5.89 10.47
N LEU A 95 -4.49 5.23 9.36
CA LEU A 95 -5.55 4.23 9.25
C LEU A 95 -4.97 2.86 8.86
N GLY A 96 -5.70 1.78 9.19
CA GLY A 96 -5.22 0.41 8.98
C GLY A 96 -4.22 -0.04 10.06
N ASN A 97 -3.77 -1.30 9.98
CA ASN A 97 -2.87 -1.88 10.98
C ASN A 97 -1.39 -1.74 10.64
N GLY A 98 -1.04 -1.58 9.37
CA GLY A 98 0.32 -1.67 8.87
C GLY A 98 0.81 -3.12 8.71
N PHE A 99 1.94 -3.31 8.00
CA PHE A 99 2.58 -4.62 7.90
C PHE A 99 3.29 -4.99 9.21
N PRO A 100 3.28 -6.26 9.62
CA PRO A 100 3.99 -6.72 10.80
C PRO A 100 5.49 -6.89 10.47
N ILE A 101 6.23 -5.81 10.44
CA ILE A 101 7.66 -5.78 10.09
C ILE A 101 8.48 -6.76 10.93
N GLU A 102 8.09 -6.97 12.19
CA GLU A 102 8.77 -7.92 13.11
C GLU A 102 8.76 -9.36 12.58
N GLU A 103 7.75 -9.76 11.82
CA GLU A 103 7.67 -11.09 11.20
C GLU A 103 8.72 -11.32 10.10
N GLY A 104 9.27 -10.23 9.56
CA GLY A 104 10.35 -10.27 8.58
C GLY A 104 11.75 -10.27 9.17
N LYS A 105 11.93 -9.96 10.45
CA LYS A 105 13.25 -9.85 11.06
C LYS A 105 14.00 -11.18 11.05
N GLY A 106 15.22 -11.15 10.50
CA GLY A 106 16.10 -12.33 10.39
C GLY A 106 15.64 -13.38 9.38
N LYS A 107 14.69 -13.03 8.51
CA LYS A 107 14.16 -13.88 7.44
C LYS A 107 14.45 -13.25 6.07
N ARG A 108 14.48 -14.08 5.02
CA ARG A 108 14.41 -13.59 3.65
C ARG A 108 12.98 -13.11 3.37
N VAL A 109 12.83 -11.81 3.24
CA VAL A 109 11.53 -11.18 2.98
C VAL A 109 11.39 -10.92 1.48
N MET A 110 10.23 -11.26 0.93
CA MET A 110 9.83 -10.86 -0.41
C MET A 110 8.67 -9.88 -0.34
N LEU A 111 8.90 -8.68 -0.87
CA LEU A 111 7.86 -7.66 -1.06
C LEU A 111 7.31 -7.76 -2.48
N MET A 112 6.00 -7.81 -2.61
CA MET A 112 5.35 -7.92 -3.91
C MET A 112 4.34 -6.78 -4.08
N GLY A 113 4.66 -5.83 -4.97
CA GLY A 113 3.79 -4.71 -5.31
C GLY A 113 3.22 -4.83 -6.72
N GLY A 114 1.94 -4.52 -6.94
CA GLY A 114 1.33 -4.51 -8.28
C GLY A 114 0.54 -3.24 -8.59
N GLY A 115 0.88 -2.56 -9.69
CA GLY A 115 0.23 -1.33 -10.09
C GLY A 115 0.26 -0.26 -9.01
N ILE A 116 -0.89 0.27 -8.59
CA ILE A 116 -0.94 1.27 -7.50
C ILE A 116 -0.71 0.67 -6.11
N GLY A 117 -0.55 -0.65 -5.99
CA GLY A 117 -0.08 -1.31 -4.76
C GLY A 117 1.46 -1.31 -4.61
N VAL A 118 2.22 -0.86 -5.61
CA VAL A 118 3.67 -0.69 -5.52
C VAL A 118 4.08 0.37 -4.48
N PRO A 119 3.53 1.60 -4.46
CA PRO A 119 3.96 2.64 -3.54
C PRO A 119 4.01 2.26 -2.06
N PRO A 120 3.02 1.59 -1.45
CA PRO A 120 3.07 1.23 -0.03
C PRO A 120 4.17 0.24 0.32
N MET A 121 4.73 -0.47 -0.66
CA MET A 121 5.86 -1.37 -0.43
C MET A 121 7.17 -0.62 -0.16
N LEU A 122 7.30 0.66 -0.58
CA LEU A 122 8.56 1.40 -0.41
C LEU A 122 8.90 1.65 1.07
N GLN A 123 7.95 2.15 1.87
CA GLN A 123 8.20 2.30 3.30
C GLN A 123 8.45 0.95 3.97
N THR A 124 7.73 -0.08 3.53
CA THR A 124 7.92 -1.45 4.05
C THR A 124 9.34 -1.96 3.76
N ALA A 125 9.85 -1.73 2.53
CA ALA A 125 11.23 -2.08 2.17
C ALA A 125 12.26 -1.33 3.05
N LYS A 126 12.06 -0.02 3.24
CA LYS A 126 12.95 0.80 4.07
C LYS A 126 12.97 0.34 5.54
N ASP A 127 11.82 -0.03 6.09
CA ASP A 127 11.71 -0.48 7.49
C ASP A 127 12.28 -1.90 7.68
N LEU A 128 12.35 -2.74 6.63
CA LEU A 128 12.94 -4.09 6.65
C LEU A 128 14.45 -4.10 6.40
N GLY A 129 14.95 -3.19 5.56
CA GLY A 129 16.37 -3.09 5.22
C GLY A 129 16.75 -3.70 3.86
N THR A 130 18.04 -3.63 3.51
CA THR A 130 18.55 -3.89 2.15
C THR A 130 18.55 -5.36 1.71
N ASP A 131 18.42 -6.32 2.62
CA ASP A 131 18.37 -7.75 2.27
C ASP A 131 16.99 -8.23 1.79
N THR A 132 16.09 -7.28 1.53
CA THR A 132 14.72 -7.55 1.09
C THR A 132 14.66 -7.73 -0.42
N ILE A 133 14.04 -8.82 -0.89
CA ILE A 133 13.71 -9.04 -2.29
C ILE A 133 12.45 -8.22 -2.60
N ILE A 134 12.48 -7.41 -3.66
CA ILE A 134 11.39 -6.52 -4.02
C ILE A 134 10.91 -6.85 -5.44
N CYS A 135 9.68 -7.32 -5.58
CA CYS A 135 9.07 -7.61 -6.88
C CYS A 135 8.01 -6.57 -7.20
N CYS A 136 8.27 -5.72 -8.18
CA CYS A 136 7.36 -4.69 -8.65
C CYS A 136 6.73 -5.06 -9.99
N GLY A 137 5.40 -5.15 -10.04
CA GLY A 137 4.63 -5.43 -11.24
C GLY A 137 3.94 -4.18 -11.77
N TYR A 138 4.17 -3.89 -13.04
CA TYR A 138 3.58 -2.76 -13.75
C TYR A 138 2.84 -3.24 -15.00
N ARG A 139 1.99 -2.39 -15.52
CA ARG A 139 1.34 -2.65 -16.80
C ARG A 139 2.29 -2.31 -17.96
N ASP A 140 2.79 -1.09 -17.97
CA ASP A 140 3.57 -0.48 -19.05
C ASP A 140 4.57 0.56 -18.51
N GLU A 141 4.18 1.48 -17.64
CA GLU A 141 5.03 2.57 -17.15
C GLU A 141 5.57 2.29 -15.75
N LEU A 142 6.87 2.49 -15.57
CA LEU A 142 7.59 2.30 -14.32
C LEU A 142 7.60 3.58 -13.48
N PHE A 143 7.58 3.43 -12.17
CA PHE A 143 7.75 4.53 -11.22
C PHE A 143 8.35 4.01 -9.90
N LEU A 144 9.08 4.85 -9.17
CA LEU A 144 9.77 4.57 -7.91
C LEU A 144 10.89 3.51 -8.00
N ASN A 145 11.37 3.17 -9.18
CA ASN A 145 12.35 2.09 -9.34
C ASN A 145 13.71 2.41 -8.73
N GLU A 146 14.15 3.66 -8.82
CA GLU A 146 15.43 4.10 -8.23
C GLU A 146 15.38 4.00 -6.70
N GLU A 147 14.25 4.40 -6.11
CA GLU A 147 14.02 4.31 -4.67
C GLU A 147 13.96 2.85 -4.19
N PHE A 148 13.32 1.96 -4.96
CA PHE A 148 13.29 0.54 -4.65
C PHE A 148 14.65 -0.13 -4.82
N ALA A 149 15.40 0.19 -5.87
CA ALA A 149 16.76 -0.33 -6.06
C ALA A 149 17.71 0.11 -4.95
N ALA A 150 17.48 1.28 -4.36
CA ALA A 150 18.22 1.73 -3.18
C ALA A 150 17.77 1.05 -1.87
N ALA A 151 16.57 0.47 -1.84
CA ALA A 151 15.98 -0.13 -0.64
C ALA A 151 16.15 -1.66 -0.56
N GLY A 152 16.47 -2.35 -1.66
CA GLY A 152 16.64 -3.81 -1.68
C GLY A 152 16.97 -4.36 -3.06
N ASP A 153 16.86 -5.68 -3.21
CA ASP A 153 17.07 -6.39 -4.48
C ASP A 153 15.82 -6.32 -5.35
N LEU A 154 15.85 -5.45 -6.35
CA LEU A 154 14.70 -5.10 -7.17
C LEU A 154 14.54 -5.98 -8.41
N HIS A 155 13.40 -6.66 -8.50
CA HIS A 155 12.91 -7.40 -9.66
C HIS A 155 11.67 -6.74 -10.25
N ILE A 156 11.64 -6.57 -11.56
CA ILE A 156 10.57 -5.88 -12.27
C ILE A 156 9.88 -6.85 -13.22
N ALA A 157 8.55 -6.78 -13.24
CA ALA A 157 7.73 -7.40 -14.27
C ALA A 157 6.83 -6.37 -14.95
N THR A 158 6.71 -6.44 -16.27
CA THR A 158 5.78 -5.60 -17.06
C THR A 158 4.91 -6.48 -17.96
N GLU A 159 3.60 -6.18 -18.03
CA GLU A 159 2.68 -6.98 -18.83
C GLU A 159 3.06 -7.00 -20.32
N ASP A 160 3.58 -5.88 -20.84
CA ASP A 160 4.01 -5.75 -22.24
C ASP A 160 5.45 -6.24 -22.49
N GLY A 161 6.25 -6.45 -21.43
CA GLY A 161 7.66 -6.83 -21.54
C GLY A 161 8.61 -5.67 -21.88
N SER A 162 8.18 -4.44 -21.65
CA SER A 162 9.00 -3.24 -21.88
C SER A 162 10.18 -3.11 -20.93
N ALA A 163 10.08 -3.71 -19.73
CA ALA A 163 11.16 -3.77 -18.74
C ALA A 163 11.03 -5.01 -17.85
N GLY A 164 12.19 -5.56 -17.48
CA GLY A 164 12.28 -6.76 -16.63
C GLY A 164 11.64 -7.99 -17.27
N VAL A 165 11.02 -8.82 -16.45
CA VAL A 165 10.33 -10.04 -16.90
C VAL A 165 9.00 -9.68 -17.55
N LYS A 166 8.71 -10.28 -18.70
CA LYS A 166 7.41 -10.12 -19.35
C LYS A 166 6.34 -10.92 -18.62
N GLY A 167 5.33 -10.22 -18.08
CA GLY A 167 4.22 -10.86 -17.37
C GLY A 167 3.90 -10.11 -16.08
N ASN A 168 3.65 -10.85 -15.02
CA ASN A 168 3.29 -10.36 -13.70
C ASN A 168 4.37 -10.71 -12.65
N VAL A 169 4.21 -10.24 -11.42
CA VAL A 169 5.19 -10.48 -10.33
C VAL A 169 5.46 -11.97 -10.07
N MET A 170 4.48 -12.87 -10.29
CA MET A 170 4.69 -14.31 -10.12
C MET A 170 5.55 -14.91 -11.24
N ASP A 171 5.54 -14.29 -12.42
CA ASP A 171 6.41 -14.70 -13.52
C ASP A 171 7.86 -14.31 -13.20
N ALA A 172 8.10 -13.11 -12.64
CA ALA A 172 9.41 -12.72 -12.13
C ALA A 172 9.92 -13.68 -11.03
N VAL A 173 9.07 -14.03 -10.06
CA VAL A 173 9.45 -15.00 -9.00
C VAL A 173 9.89 -16.35 -9.59
N ARG A 174 9.23 -16.83 -10.66
CA ARG A 174 9.58 -18.11 -11.28
C ARG A 174 10.82 -18.02 -12.16
N GLU A 175 10.94 -16.97 -12.97
CA GLU A 175 12.05 -16.79 -13.92
C GLU A 175 13.36 -16.50 -13.21
N ASP A 176 13.33 -15.67 -12.18
CA ASP A 176 14.50 -15.31 -11.38
C ASP A 176 14.76 -16.30 -10.23
N HIS A 177 13.95 -17.38 -10.10
CA HIS A 177 14.07 -18.42 -9.07
C HIS A 177 14.10 -17.85 -7.64
N LEU A 178 13.26 -16.87 -7.36
CA LEU A 178 13.25 -16.17 -6.08
C LEU A 178 12.64 -17.03 -4.98
N GLU A 179 13.31 -17.04 -3.83
CA GLU A 179 12.86 -17.75 -2.63
C GLU A 179 12.74 -16.79 -1.44
N ALA A 180 11.74 -17.02 -0.59
CA ALA A 180 11.54 -16.24 0.60
C ALA A 180 11.01 -17.10 1.76
N ASP A 181 11.21 -16.61 2.99
CA ASP A 181 10.68 -17.19 4.21
C ASP A 181 9.34 -16.54 4.62
N VAL A 182 9.08 -15.32 4.12
CA VAL A 182 7.82 -14.58 4.34
C VAL A 182 7.57 -13.62 3.17
N ILE A 183 6.30 -13.43 2.82
CA ILE A 183 5.87 -12.52 1.74
C ILE A 183 4.98 -11.42 2.31
N PHE A 184 5.25 -10.16 1.91
CA PHE A 184 4.33 -9.04 2.09
C PHE A 184 3.88 -8.56 0.73
N ALA A 185 2.58 -8.38 0.53
CA ALA A 185 2.03 -8.05 -0.79
C ALA A 185 0.94 -6.98 -0.75
N CYS A 186 0.94 -6.10 -1.76
CA CYS A 186 -0.10 -5.13 -2.02
C CYS A 186 -0.35 -5.00 -3.53
N GLY A 187 -1.61 -5.08 -3.95
CA GLY A 187 -1.95 -4.98 -5.36
C GLY A 187 -3.34 -5.50 -5.69
N PRO A 188 -3.64 -5.70 -6.97
CA PRO A 188 -4.96 -6.10 -7.43
C PRO A 188 -5.32 -7.53 -6.96
N ALA A 189 -6.61 -7.76 -6.71
CA ALA A 189 -7.11 -9.03 -6.18
C ALA A 189 -6.67 -10.30 -6.96
N PRO A 190 -6.55 -10.31 -8.31
CA PRO A 190 -6.00 -11.47 -9.02
C PRO A 190 -4.55 -11.79 -8.63
N MET A 191 -3.71 -10.76 -8.46
CA MET A 191 -2.32 -10.91 -8.00
C MET A 191 -2.28 -11.48 -6.58
N LEU A 192 -3.05 -10.92 -5.66
CA LEU A 192 -3.10 -11.37 -4.27
C LEU A 192 -3.58 -12.83 -4.16
N ARG A 193 -4.55 -13.25 -4.98
CA ARG A 193 -4.97 -14.66 -5.06
C ARG A 193 -3.86 -15.59 -5.57
N ALA A 194 -3.08 -15.17 -6.56
CA ALA A 194 -1.95 -15.96 -7.05
C ALA A 194 -0.85 -16.09 -6.00
N ILE A 195 -0.54 -15.00 -5.27
CA ILE A 195 0.43 -15.02 -4.15
C ILE A 195 -0.06 -15.93 -3.03
N LYS A 196 -1.36 -15.87 -2.70
CA LYS A 196 -1.97 -16.79 -1.72
C LYS A 196 -1.77 -18.25 -2.11
N ALA A 197 -2.10 -18.61 -3.35
CA ALA A 197 -1.94 -19.97 -3.83
C ALA A 197 -0.49 -20.44 -3.76
N TYR A 198 0.45 -19.57 -4.16
CA TYR A 198 1.90 -19.83 -4.07
C TYR A 198 2.36 -20.02 -2.63
N GLY A 199 1.96 -19.13 -1.70
CA GLY A 199 2.32 -19.24 -0.30
C GLY A 199 1.80 -20.53 0.34
N LEU A 200 0.55 -20.94 0.03
CA LEU A 200 -0.01 -22.20 0.50
C LEU A 200 0.73 -23.41 -0.07
N GLU A 201 1.08 -23.40 -1.37
CA GLU A 201 1.84 -24.47 -2.00
C GLU A 201 3.23 -24.65 -1.39
N LYS A 202 3.91 -23.54 -1.11
CA LYS A 202 5.28 -23.54 -0.59
C LYS A 202 5.37 -23.54 0.93
N GLY A 203 4.25 -23.41 1.65
CA GLY A 203 4.25 -23.26 3.11
C GLY A 203 4.84 -21.94 3.59
N ILE A 204 4.79 -20.87 2.77
CA ILE A 204 5.34 -19.55 3.07
C ILE A 204 4.25 -18.66 3.65
N PRO A 205 4.42 -18.09 4.85
CA PRO A 205 3.50 -17.08 5.39
C PRO A 205 3.41 -15.86 4.48
N CYS A 206 2.19 -15.41 4.18
CA CYS A 206 1.95 -14.25 3.33
C CYS A 206 1.06 -13.24 4.06
N TRP A 207 1.51 -12.00 4.10
CA TRP A 207 0.74 -10.87 4.60
C TRP A 207 0.29 -10.03 3.40
N ILE A 208 -1.02 -9.88 3.23
CA ILE A 208 -1.58 -9.17 2.07
C ILE A 208 -2.34 -7.93 2.50
N SER A 209 -2.18 -6.85 1.75
CA SER A 209 -2.99 -5.64 1.86
C SER A 209 -4.13 -5.71 0.87
N MET A 210 -5.36 -5.76 1.37
CA MET A 210 -6.56 -5.82 0.54
C MET A 210 -7.12 -4.42 0.29
N GLU A 211 -7.59 -4.18 -0.92
CA GLU A 211 -8.30 -2.95 -1.29
C GLU A 211 -9.81 -3.21 -1.33
N GLU A 212 -10.57 -2.41 -0.59
CA GLU A 212 -12.02 -2.44 -0.60
C GLU A 212 -12.61 -1.03 -0.65
N LYS A 213 -13.86 -0.93 -1.05
CA LYS A 213 -14.59 0.34 -1.01
C LYS A 213 -14.84 0.74 0.43
N MET A 214 -14.27 1.87 0.84
CA MET A 214 -14.38 2.38 2.21
C MET A 214 -15.27 3.62 2.27
N ALA A 215 -15.99 3.76 3.40
CA ALA A 215 -16.68 4.99 3.73
C ALA A 215 -16.00 5.70 4.92
N CYS A 216 -16.06 5.16 6.15
CA CYS A 216 -15.54 5.86 7.32
C CYS A 216 -14.02 5.73 7.52
N GLY A 217 -13.37 4.67 7.03
CA GLY A 217 -11.94 4.38 7.23
C GLY A 217 -11.55 4.02 8.67
N VAL A 218 -12.48 4.12 9.64
CA VAL A 218 -12.20 3.93 11.08
C VAL A 218 -12.79 2.64 11.67
N GLY A 219 -13.51 1.87 10.84
CA GLY A 219 -14.11 0.61 11.28
C GLY A 219 -15.50 0.72 11.89
N ALA A 220 -16.20 1.87 11.77
CA ALA A 220 -17.51 2.07 12.39
C ALA A 220 -18.68 1.70 11.47
N CYS A 221 -18.57 1.90 10.15
CA CYS A 221 -19.70 1.75 9.22
C CYS A 221 -19.85 0.35 8.63
N LEU A 222 -18.91 -0.56 8.85
CA LEU A 222 -18.89 -1.94 8.34
C LEU A 222 -18.92 -2.07 6.79
N ALA A 223 -18.66 -1.00 6.04
CA ALA A 223 -18.72 -1.01 4.58
C ALA A 223 -17.57 -1.81 3.94
N CYS A 224 -16.41 -1.88 4.62
CA CYS A 224 -15.20 -2.55 4.13
C CYS A 224 -14.85 -3.78 4.96
N VAL A 225 -15.81 -4.62 5.29
CA VAL A 225 -15.57 -5.88 6.00
C VAL A 225 -15.32 -7.00 5.00
N CYS A 226 -14.41 -7.90 5.35
CA CYS A 226 -14.21 -9.15 4.63
C CYS A 226 -14.50 -10.35 5.55
N GLN A 227 -14.87 -11.46 4.95
CA GLN A 227 -15.07 -12.70 5.67
C GLN A 227 -13.69 -13.31 5.96
N SER A 228 -13.44 -13.66 7.22
CA SER A 228 -12.25 -14.42 7.61
C SER A 228 -12.60 -15.88 7.93
N THR A 229 -11.59 -16.74 7.94
CA THR A 229 -11.75 -18.14 8.35
C THR A 229 -11.69 -18.33 9.87
N GLU A 230 -11.24 -17.32 10.60
CA GLU A 230 -11.24 -17.35 12.07
C GLU A 230 -12.62 -16.99 12.63
N VAL A 231 -13.11 -17.82 13.53
CA VAL A 231 -14.33 -17.55 14.32
C VAL A 231 -13.90 -16.86 15.61
N ASP A 232 -14.13 -15.56 15.72
CA ASP A 232 -13.75 -14.76 16.89
C ASP A 232 -14.65 -14.95 18.12
N GLY A 233 -15.57 -15.90 18.12
CA GLY A 233 -16.48 -16.20 19.22
C GLY A 233 -17.52 -15.11 19.56
N HIS A 234 -17.45 -13.96 18.88
CA HIS A 234 -18.32 -12.81 19.14
C HIS A 234 -19.29 -12.48 18.00
N SER A 235 -19.12 -13.12 16.84
CA SER A 235 -20.00 -12.94 15.70
C SER A 235 -20.38 -14.28 15.08
N PRO A 236 -21.64 -14.50 14.72
CA PRO A 236 -22.06 -15.72 14.01
C PRO A 236 -21.47 -15.84 12.60
N VAL A 237 -20.85 -14.77 12.09
CA VAL A 237 -20.08 -14.72 10.84
C VAL A 237 -18.85 -13.90 11.15
N SER A 238 -17.66 -14.49 11.04
CA SER A 238 -16.41 -13.77 11.25
C SER A 238 -16.20 -12.77 10.12
N TYR A 239 -16.56 -11.53 10.37
CA TYR A 239 -16.22 -10.40 9.52
C TYR A 239 -15.13 -9.61 10.21
N THR A 240 -13.97 -9.54 9.62
CA THR A 240 -12.98 -8.57 10.02
C THR A 240 -13.19 -7.28 9.23
N HIS A 241 -13.13 -6.15 9.92
CA HIS A 241 -12.89 -4.89 9.24
C HIS A 241 -11.58 -5.03 8.49
N LEU A 242 -11.54 -4.61 7.24
CA LEU A 242 -10.29 -4.52 6.51
C LEU A 242 -9.32 -3.65 7.30
N ARG A 243 -8.59 -4.34 8.06
CA ARG A 243 -7.32 -3.90 8.56
C ARG A 243 -6.42 -4.17 7.38
N ALA A 244 -5.82 -3.15 6.78
CA ALA A 244 -4.74 -3.39 5.86
C ALA A 244 -3.85 -4.45 6.53
N HIS A 245 -3.69 -5.60 5.91
CA HIS A 245 -2.91 -6.76 6.36
C HIS A 245 -3.66 -7.76 7.26
N GLU A 246 -4.17 -8.78 6.65
CA GLU A 246 -4.49 -10.03 7.28
C GLU A 246 -3.61 -11.14 6.72
N THR A 247 -3.24 -12.11 7.56
CA THR A 247 -2.52 -13.29 7.09
C THR A 247 -3.41 -14.13 6.18
N LEU A 248 -2.81 -14.79 5.21
CA LEU A 248 -3.49 -15.73 4.33
C LEU A 248 -4.15 -16.90 5.07
N MET A 249 -3.76 -17.18 6.31
CA MET A 249 -4.39 -18.20 7.14
C MET A 249 -5.80 -17.81 7.58
N ASN A 250 -6.18 -16.53 7.47
CA ASN A 250 -7.44 -15.97 7.94
C ASN A 250 -8.41 -15.55 6.82
N LEU A 251 -8.10 -15.90 5.54
CA LEU A 251 -8.95 -15.61 4.37
C LEU A 251 -9.48 -16.89 3.73
#